data_929c68097bb644e61c7f5d8081209d8a
#
_entry.id   929c68097bb644e61c7f5d8081209d8a
#
_cell.length_a   1.000
_cell.length_b   1.000
_cell.length_c   1.000
_cell.angle_alpha   90.00
_cell.angle_beta   90.00
_cell.angle_gamma   90.00
#
_symmetry.space_group_name_H-M   'P 1'
#
loop_
_entity.id
_entity.type
_entity.pdbx_description
1 polymer ?
#
loop_
_entity_poly.entity_id
_entity_poly.type
_entity_poly.pdbx_seq_one_letter_code
_entity_poly.pdbx_strand_id
1 'polypeptide(L)'
;EKPITAIIGNPPYSVGQSNANDDNQNNLYPKLDSSISKTYVEKSNSTLSRGSYDSYIRAFRWASNRLNSRGIIGFVSNGSYLDSNSSDGLRACLYEEFNHLYIINLRGNALGLGEIRKKEGGNIFGSGSRTPVAISILVKDGSDSHELHYHDIGDYLSQQDKLEKIAQLQSIAGITHAQGWIAITPDQYGDWINQR
;
A
#
# COMPACT_ATOMS: atom_id res chain seq x y z
N GLU A 1 -21.71 -8.79 16.10
CA GLU A 1 -21.41 -8.60 14.66
C GLU A 1 -20.76 -9.87 14.12
N LYS A 2 -21.08 -10.24 12.84
CA LYS A 2 -20.39 -11.35 12.19
C LYS A 2 -18.92 -10.98 11.91
N PRO A 3 -17.96 -11.88 12.13
CA PRO A 3 -16.56 -11.63 11.84
C PRO A 3 -16.34 -11.43 10.33
N ILE A 4 -15.54 -10.44 9.97
CA ILE A 4 -15.11 -10.22 8.59
C ILE A 4 -13.82 -11.02 8.38
N THR A 5 -13.82 -11.87 7.35
CA THR A 5 -12.67 -12.72 7.00
C THR A 5 -11.92 -12.25 5.76
N ALA A 6 -12.56 -11.48 4.89
CA ALA A 6 -11.94 -10.93 3.70
C ALA A 6 -12.45 -9.51 3.42
N ILE A 7 -11.53 -8.61 3.11
CA ILE A 7 -11.81 -7.23 2.68
C ILE A 7 -11.04 -7.00 1.39
N ILE A 8 -11.75 -6.68 0.30
CA ILE A 8 -11.16 -6.40 -1.01
C ILE A 8 -11.63 -5.02 -1.44
N GLY A 9 -10.72 -4.19 -1.95
CA GLY A 9 -11.07 -2.85 -2.39
C GLY A 9 -10.00 -2.11 -3.18
N ASN A 10 -10.47 -0.98 -3.75
CA ASN A 10 -9.62 0.01 -4.38
C ASN A 10 -9.93 1.36 -3.71
N PRO A 11 -9.33 1.65 -2.55
CA PRO A 11 -9.62 2.89 -1.83
C PRO A 11 -9.17 4.12 -2.61
N PRO A 12 -9.90 5.26 -2.51
CA PRO A 12 -9.58 6.46 -3.25
C PRO A 12 -8.20 7.03 -2.88
N TYR A 13 -7.52 7.60 -3.86
CA TYR A 13 -6.21 8.23 -3.72
C TYR A 13 -6.39 9.75 -3.60
N SER A 14 -6.65 10.27 -2.42
CA SER A 14 -6.84 11.70 -2.25
C SER A 14 -6.16 12.20 -0.98
N VAL A 15 -5.15 13.03 -1.18
CA VAL A 15 -4.59 13.87 -0.13
C VAL A 15 -5.28 15.23 -0.21
N GLY A 16 -6.12 15.56 0.77
CA GLY A 16 -6.67 16.89 0.93
C GLY A 16 -7.30 17.44 -0.35
N GLN A 17 -8.43 16.92 -0.78
CA GLN A 17 -9.15 17.48 -1.90
C GLN A 17 -9.57 18.90 -1.56
N SER A 18 -9.08 19.86 -2.33
CA SER A 18 -9.40 21.28 -2.20
C SER A 18 -10.52 21.74 -3.15
N ASN A 19 -11.20 20.79 -3.81
CA ASN A 19 -12.19 21.09 -4.83
C ASN A 19 -13.59 21.21 -4.20
N ALA A 20 -14.21 22.39 -4.31
CA ALA A 20 -15.50 22.73 -3.69
C ALA A 20 -16.71 21.90 -4.18
N ASN A 21 -16.52 21.08 -5.23
CA ASN A 21 -17.58 20.27 -5.83
C ASN A 21 -17.58 18.80 -5.39
N ASP A 22 -16.71 18.41 -4.45
CA ASP A 22 -16.60 17.05 -3.99
C ASP A 22 -17.27 16.93 -2.61
N ASP A 23 -18.41 16.28 -2.53
CA ASP A 23 -19.20 16.10 -1.31
C ASP A 23 -18.45 15.37 -0.17
N ASN A 24 -17.25 14.89 -0.43
CA ASN A 24 -16.37 14.19 0.52
C ASN A 24 -15.16 15.01 0.99
N GLN A 25 -15.16 16.32 0.76
CA GLN A 25 -14.07 17.16 1.25
C GLN A 25 -13.95 17.11 2.77
N ASN A 26 -12.76 16.70 3.23
CA ASN A 26 -12.35 16.79 4.64
C ASN A 26 -13.32 16.14 5.64
N ASN A 27 -14.02 15.09 5.26
CA ASN A 27 -14.82 14.34 6.22
C ASN A 27 -13.94 13.88 7.38
N LEU A 28 -14.32 14.28 8.58
CA LEU A 28 -13.68 13.87 9.81
C LEU A 28 -14.21 12.49 10.21
N TYR A 29 -13.30 11.58 10.49
CA TYR A 29 -13.59 10.24 11.02
C TYR A 29 -12.99 10.10 12.43
N PRO A 30 -13.55 10.76 13.48
CA PRO A 30 -12.86 10.96 14.76
C PRO A 30 -12.34 9.66 15.39
N LYS A 31 -13.11 8.57 15.32
CA LYS A 31 -12.69 7.28 15.87
C LYS A 31 -11.55 6.66 15.06
N LEU A 32 -11.64 6.71 13.74
CA LEU A 32 -10.63 6.18 12.84
C LEU A 32 -9.35 7.01 12.88
N ASP A 33 -9.49 8.33 12.86
CA ASP A 33 -8.38 9.27 12.95
C ASP A 33 -7.64 9.14 14.30
N SER A 34 -8.38 8.94 15.40
CA SER A 34 -7.79 8.61 16.71
C SER A 34 -7.04 7.26 16.66
N SER A 35 -7.54 6.25 15.95
CA SER A 35 -6.84 4.98 15.78
C SER A 35 -5.54 5.18 15.00
N ILE A 36 -5.55 5.94 13.90
CA ILE A 36 -4.36 6.29 13.12
C ILE A 36 -3.33 7.02 13.98
N SER A 37 -3.77 8.00 14.77
CA SER A 37 -2.89 8.75 15.68
C SER A 37 -2.15 7.84 16.66
N LYS A 38 -2.87 6.88 17.25
CA LYS A 38 -2.34 5.96 18.28
C LYS A 38 -1.54 4.77 17.68
N THR A 39 -1.49 4.63 16.38
CA THR A 39 -0.78 3.55 15.69
C THR A 39 0.24 4.11 14.71
N TYR A 40 -0.18 4.50 13.52
CA TYR A 40 0.70 4.94 12.44
C TYR A 40 1.50 6.19 12.78
N VAL A 41 0.87 7.18 13.43
CA VAL A 41 1.56 8.43 13.79
C VAL A 41 2.50 8.21 14.99
N GLU A 42 2.06 7.49 16.01
CA GLU A 42 2.87 7.22 17.20
C GLU A 42 4.13 6.40 16.90
N LYS A 43 4.05 5.46 15.93
CA LYS A 43 5.20 4.65 15.50
C LYS A 43 6.06 5.30 14.42
N SER A 44 5.65 6.44 13.88
CA SER A 44 6.41 7.12 12.84
C SER A 44 7.58 7.91 13.44
N ASN A 45 8.74 7.80 12.80
CA ASN A 45 9.90 8.64 13.07
C ASN A 45 9.81 10.01 12.35
N SER A 46 8.81 10.17 11.48
CA SER A 46 8.58 11.40 10.73
C SER A 46 7.82 12.43 11.55
N THR A 47 8.25 13.70 11.51
CA THR A 47 7.49 14.82 12.08
C THR A 47 6.29 15.24 11.23
N LEU A 48 6.15 14.72 10.01
CA LEU A 48 5.10 15.05 9.06
C LEU A 48 3.98 14.01 9.10
N SER A 49 3.00 14.21 9.95
CA SER A 49 1.86 13.28 10.13
C SER A 49 0.69 13.49 9.16
N ARG A 50 0.66 14.63 8.43
CA ARG A 50 -0.51 14.99 7.58
C ARG A 50 -0.82 13.93 6.51
N GLY A 51 0.20 13.29 5.92
CA GLY A 51 0.04 12.21 4.95
C GLY A 51 -0.61 10.95 5.51
N SER A 52 -0.52 10.71 6.82
CA SER A 52 -1.10 9.53 7.47
C SER A 52 -2.64 9.52 7.47
N TYR A 53 -3.28 10.62 7.11
CA TYR A 53 -4.74 10.76 7.05
C TYR A 53 -5.28 10.75 5.61
N ASP A 54 -4.48 10.33 4.63
CA ASP A 54 -4.97 10.08 3.27
C ASP A 54 -6.03 8.97 3.28
N SER A 55 -7.00 9.07 2.37
CA SER A 55 -8.15 8.17 2.30
C SER A 55 -7.75 6.69 2.18
N TYR A 56 -6.71 6.37 1.38
CA TYR A 56 -6.23 5.00 1.26
C TYR A 56 -5.55 4.49 2.55
N ILE A 57 -4.85 5.35 3.29
CA ILE A 57 -4.25 4.99 4.59
C ILE A 57 -5.34 4.77 5.64
N ARG A 58 -6.37 5.62 5.64
CA ARG A 58 -7.57 5.40 6.46
C ARG A 58 -8.24 4.06 6.14
N ALA A 59 -8.28 3.67 4.85
CA ALA A 59 -8.83 2.38 4.45
C ALA A 59 -8.02 1.20 5.01
N PHE A 60 -6.68 1.26 5.00
CA PHE A 60 -5.83 0.25 5.65
C PHE A 60 -6.16 0.15 7.15
N ARG A 61 -6.20 1.27 7.88
CA ARG A 61 -6.50 1.24 9.32
C ARG A 61 -7.90 0.72 9.61
N TRP A 62 -8.89 1.16 8.83
CA TRP A 62 -10.25 0.66 8.95
C TRP A 62 -10.33 -0.84 8.73
N ALA A 63 -9.70 -1.34 7.69
CA ALA A 63 -9.69 -2.76 7.34
C ALA A 63 -8.98 -3.59 8.43
N SER A 64 -7.80 -3.14 8.91
CA SER A 64 -7.08 -3.79 10.00
C SER A 64 -7.90 -3.88 11.29
N ASN A 65 -8.65 -2.80 11.61
CA ASN A 65 -9.52 -2.77 12.80
C ASN A 65 -10.76 -3.68 12.66
N ARG A 66 -11.18 -4.00 11.43
CA ARG A 66 -12.39 -4.82 11.14
C ARG A 66 -12.09 -6.30 11.01
N LEU A 67 -10.84 -6.66 10.66
CA LEU A 67 -10.44 -8.05 10.62
C LEU A 67 -10.26 -8.61 12.03
N ASN A 68 -10.66 -9.86 12.21
CA ASN A 68 -10.36 -10.64 13.41
C ASN A 68 -8.91 -11.15 13.40
N SER A 69 -8.63 -12.12 14.27
CA SER A 69 -7.34 -12.81 14.37
C SER A 69 -6.94 -13.57 13.09
N ARG A 70 -7.90 -13.88 12.22
CA ARG A 70 -7.68 -14.52 10.92
C ARG A 70 -8.47 -13.81 9.84
N GLY A 71 -7.81 -13.58 8.69
CA GLY A 71 -8.45 -12.95 7.55
C GLY A 71 -7.45 -12.36 6.57
N ILE A 72 -7.99 -11.77 5.50
CA ILE A 72 -7.20 -11.25 4.39
C ILE A 72 -7.70 -9.85 3.99
N ILE A 73 -6.76 -8.96 3.67
CA ILE A 73 -7.01 -7.70 2.98
C ILE A 73 -6.38 -7.76 1.60
N GLY A 74 -7.13 -7.44 0.55
CA GLY A 74 -6.63 -7.27 -0.80
C GLY A 74 -6.93 -5.87 -1.30
N PHE A 75 -5.92 -4.99 -1.37
CA PHE A 75 -6.11 -3.62 -1.86
C PHE A 75 -5.26 -3.34 -3.09
N VAL A 76 -5.87 -2.64 -4.05
CA VAL A 76 -5.17 -1.89 -5.07
C VAL A 76 -5.20 -0.44 -4.63
N SER A 77 -4.07 0.14 -4.31
CA SER A 77 -4.00 1.47 -3.67
C SER A 77 -2.88 2.33 -4.22
N ASN A 78 -2.83 3.58 -3.77
CA ASN A 78 -1.66 4.42 -3.97
C ASN A 78 -0.43 3.73 -3.36
N GLY A 79 0.61 3.54 -4.18
CA GLY A 79 1.85 2.86 -3.82
C GLY A 79 2.89 3.74 -3.10
N SER A 80 2.62 5.04 -2.92
CA SER A 80 3.59 5.96 -2.30
C SER A 80 3.97 5.57 -0.87
N TYR A 81 3.14 4.77 -0.19
CA TYR A 81 3.47 4.31 1.16
C TYR A 81 4.66 3.34 1.21
N LEU A 82 5.04 2.75 0.07
CA LEU A 82 6.12 1.75 0.01
C LEU A 82 7.49 2.34 0.35
N ASP A 83 7.74 3.60 -0.03
CA ASP A 83 9.04 4.27 0.11
C ASP A 83 8.97 5.68 0.75
N SER A 84 7.77 6.20 1.01
CA SER A 84 7.63 7.50 1.68
C SER A 84 8.10 7.44 3.13
N ASN A 85 8.98 8.36 3.53
CA ASN A 85 9.44 8.48 4.91
C ASN A 85 8.30 8.78 5.91
N SER A 86 7.24 9.45 5.47
CA SER A 86 6.06 9.74 6.30
C SER A 86 5.11 8.56 6.50
N SER A 87 5.39 7.43 5.85
CA SER A 87 4.58 6.21 5.93
C SER A 87 5.28 5.08 6.70
N ASP A 88 6.41 5.37 7.34
CA ASP A 88 7.17 4.40 8.12
C ASP A 88 6.33 3.76 9.24
N GLY A 89 5.56 4.55 9.97
CA GLY A 89 4.66 4.04 11.01
C GLY A 89 3.51 3.17 10.47
N LEU A 90 2.98 3.47 9.27
CA LEU A 90 2.04 2.58 8.59
C LEU A 90 2.70 1.24 8.27
N ARG A 91 3.89 1.25 7.65
CA ARG A 91 4.62 0.03 7.29
C ARG A 91 4.96 -0.82 8.52
N ALA A 92 5.43 -0.18 9.60
CA ALA A 92 5.72 -0.86 10.85
C ALA A 92 4.47 -1.55 11.43
N CYS A 93 3.33 -0.85 11.47
CA CYS A 93 2.08 -1.44 11.95
C CYS A 93 1.59 -2.59 11.06
N LEU A 94 1.66 -2.46 9.73
CA LEU A 94 1.25 -3.53 8.83
C LEU A 94 2.14 -4.78 9.01
N TYR A 95 3.44 -4.59 9.16
CA TYR A 95 4.37 -5.71 9.36
C TYR A 95 4.12 -6.44 10.69
N GLU A 96 3.80 -5.72 11.76
CA GLU A 96 3.50 -6.32 13.06
C GLU A 96 2.09 -6.96 13.13
N GLU A 97 1.11 -6.39 12.44
CA GLU A 97 -0.29 -6.83 12.52
C GLU A 97 -0.62 -8.01 11.61
N PHE A 98 0.17 -8.26 10.56
CA PHE A 98 -0.07 -9.30 9.57
C PHE A 98 1.07 -10.32 9.52
N ASN A 99 0.71 -11.59 9.33
CA ASN A 99 1.65 -12.69 9.28
C ASN A 99 2.34 -12.80 7.92
N HIS A 100 1.59 -12.57 6.82
CA HIS A 100 2.15 -12.57 5.48
C HIS A 100 1.69 -11.34 4.72
N LEU A 101 2.66 -10.60 4.18
CA LEU A 101 2.45 -9.42 3.36
C LEU A 101 3.00 -9.70 1.96
N TYR A 102 2.12 -9.68 0.95
CA TYR A 102 2.50 -9.80 -0.46
C TYR A 102 2.25 -8.45 -1.12
N ILE A 103 3.33 -7.79 -1.52
CA ILE A 103 3.30 -6.44 -2.08
C ILE A 103 3.78 -6.48 -3.52
N ILE A 104 2.94 -6.04 -4.44
CA ILE A 104 3.28 -5.92 -5.86
C ILE A 104 3.32 -4.44 -6.21
N ASN A 105 4.50 -3.91 -6.47
CA ASN A 105 4.70 -2.53 -6.90
C ASN A 105 4.49 -2.43 -8.41
N LEU A 106 3.41 -1.76 -8.80
CA LEU A 106 3.06 -1.53 -10.21
C LEU A 106 3.67 -0.23 -10.76
N ARG A 107 4.39 0.54 -9.90
CA ARG A 107 5.01 1.80 -10.28
C ARG A 107 4.01 2.80 -10.89
N GLY A 108 4.43 3.62 -11.85
CA GLY A 108 3.55 4.58 -12.54
C GLY A 108 3.51 5.96 -11.91
N ASN A 109 4.53 6.31 -11.10
CA ASN A 109 4.67 7.65 -10.51
C ASN A 109 5.01 8.68 -11.60
N ALA A 110 4.04 9.51 -11.96
CA ALA A 110 4.22 10.58 -12.94
C ALA A 110 4.78 11.88 -12.34
N LEU A 111 4.98 11.96 -11.02
CA LEU A 111 5.49 13.14 -10.32
C LEU A 111 7.01 13.22 -10.32
N GLY A 112 7.71 12.10 -10.59
CA GLY A 112 9.15 12.06 -10.75
C GLY A 112 9.63 12.85 -11.97
N LEU A 113 10.92 13.20 -12.01
CA LEU A 113 11.55 13.93 -13.09
C LEU A 113 12.60 13.08 -13.80
N GLY A 114 12.86 13.41 -15.07
CA GLY A 114 13.95 12.82 -15.84
C GLY A 114 13.88 11.29 -15.96
N GLU A 115 14.99 10.65 -15.65
CA GLU A 115 15.14 9.19 -15.76
C GLU A 115 14.26 8.41 -14.77
N ILE A 116 14.04 8.95 -13.55
CA ILE A 116 13.17 8.34 -12.55
C ILE A 116 11.76 8.17 -13.11
N ARG A 117 11.23 9.22 -13.74
CA ARG A 117 9.90 9.15 -14.36
C ARG A 117 9.82 8.16 -15.51
N LYS A 118 10.89 8.03 -16.31
CA LYS A 118 10.93 7.06 -17.41
C LYS A 118 10.92 5.62 -16.89
N LYS A 119 11.66 5.34 -15.83
CA LYS A 119 11.66 4.04 -15.16
C LYS A 119 10.28 3.65 -14.63
N GLU A 120 9.55 4.60 -14.05
CA GLU A 120 8.20 4.40 -13.56
C GLU A 120 7.22 3.94 -14.66
N GLY A 121 7.45 4.37 -15.89
CA GLY A 121 6.65 3.97 -17.05
C GLY A 121 5.20 4.47 -17.02
N GLY A 122 4.31 3.78 -17.71
CA GLY A 122 2.88 4.12 -17.75
C GLY A 122 2.15 3.78 -16.45
N ASN A 123 1.18 4.63 -16.05
CA ASN A 123 0.30 4.30 -14.94
C ASN A 123 -0.74 3.25 -15.38
N ILE A 124 -1.02 2.26 -14.52
CA ILE A 124 -1.94 1.17 -14.84
C ILE A 124 -3.40 1.64 -15.05
N PHE A 125 -3.78 2.76 -14.45
CA PHE A 125 -5.09 3.40 -14.62
C PHE A 125 -5.11 4.45 -15.74
N GLY A 126 -4.03 4.58 -16.50
CA GLY A 126 -3.91 5.53 -17.60
C GLY A 126 -3.61 6.96 -17.15
N SER A 127 -3.92 7.93 -18.01
CA SER A 127 -3.52 9.34 -17.83
C SER A 127 -4.22 10.08 -16.69
N GLY A 128 -5.26 9.49 -16.09
CA GLY A 128 -6.02 10.09 -14.98
C GLY A 128 -5.31 9.99 -13.62
N SER A 129 -4.37 9.06 -13.45
CA SER A 129 -3.62 8.89 -12.21
C SER A 129 -2.17 9.32 -12.37
N ARG A 130 -1.65 10.02 -11.37
CA ARG A 130 -0.25 10.51 -11.35
C ARG A 130 0.58 9.86 -10.23
N THR A 131 -0.06 9.14 -9.32
CA THR A 131 0.59 8.48 -8.19
C THR A 131 0.93 7.02 -8.52
N PRO A 132 1.99 6.44 -7.96
CA PRO A 132 2.30 5.03 -8.15
C PRO A 132 1.15 4.15 -7.64
N VAL A 133 1.06 2.94 -8.14
CA VAL A 133 0.03 1.98 -7.72
C VAL A 133 0.70 0.73 -7.15
N ALA A 134 0.14 0.20 -6.07
CA ALA A 134 0.55 -1.07 -5.50
C ALA A 134 -0.67 -1.97 -5.25
N ILE A 135 -0.44 -3.28 -5.40
CA ILE A 135 -1.36 -4.32 -4.90
C ILE A 135 -0.79 -4.81 -3.57
N SER A 136 -1.62 -4.80 -2.54
CA SER A 136 -1.27 -5.29 -1.20
C SER A 136 -2.21 -6.43 -0.83
N ILE A 137 -1.65 -7.61 -0.55
CA ILE A 137 -2.39 -8.74 -0.02
C ILE A 137 -1.80 -9.05 1.35
N LEU A 138 -2.59 -8.78 2.40
CA LEU A 138 -2.19 -8.85 3.79
C LEU A 138 -2.97 -9.96 4.47
N VAL A 139 -2.29 -10.91 5.08
CA VAL A 139 -2.89 -12.12 5.64
C VAL A 139 -2.63 -12.20 7.15
N LYS A 140 -3.69 -12.41 7.91
CA LYS A 140 -3.63 -12.86 9.31
C LYS A 140 -4.02 -14.34 9.35
N ASP A 141 -3.12 -15.21 9.76
CA ASP A 141 -3.37 -16.66 9.90
C ASP A 141 -3.27 -17.16 11.33
N GLY A 142 -2.88 -16.27 12.26
CA GLY A 142 -2.73 -16.55 13.68
C GLY A 142 -1.42 -17.25 14.03
N SER A 143 -0.46 -17.31 13.12
CA SER A 143 0.92 -17.74 13.42
C SER A 143 1.71 -16.62 14.11
N ASP A 144 2.90 -16.94 14.61
CA ASP A 144 3.84 -15.96 15.17
C ASP A 144 4.86 -15.46 14.13
N SER A 145 4.74 -15.91 12.87
CA SER A 145 5.65 -15.47 11.78
C SER A 145 5.20 -14.16 11.17
N HIS A 146 6.16 -13.36 10.72
CA HIS A 146 5.93 -12.13 9.95
C HIS A 146 6.86 -12.16 8.72
N GLU A 147 6.26 -12.23 7.54
CA GLU A 147 6.97 -12.33 6.27
C GLU A 147 6.49 -11.25 5.31
N LEU A 148 7.43 -10.55 4.70
CA LEU A 148 7.17 -9.55 3.67
C LEU A 148 7.78 -9.99 2.35
N HIS A 149 6.91 -10.23 1.38
CA HIS A 149 7.24 -10.60 0.02
C HIS A 149 6.95 -9.44 -0.91
N TYR A 150 7.96 -8.96 -1.60
CA TYR A 150 7.88 -7.82 -2.52
C TYR A 150 8.14 -8.28 -3.95
N HIS A 151 7.34 -7.79 -4.88
CA HIS A 151 7.51 -7.95 -6.31
C HIS A 151 7.45 -6.60 -7.00
N ASP A 152 8.45 -6.31 -7.81
CA ASP A 152 8.50 -5.12 -8.66
C ASP A 152 8.14 -5.49 -10.09
N ILE A 153 7.19 -4.76 -10.70
CA ILE A 153 6.73 -5.03 -12.05
C ILE A 153 7.83 -4.80 -13.11
N GLY A 154 8.79 -3.94 -12.81
CA GLY A 154 9.95 -3.63 -13.66
C GLY A 154 9.96 -2.22 -14.24
N ASP A 155 11.13 -1.83 -14.77
CA ASP A 155 11.42 -0.51 -15.33
C ASP A 155 10.85 -0.33 -16.75
N TYR A 156 10.56 0.90 -17.14
CA TYR A 156 10.24 1.37 -18.51
C TYR A 156 9.01 0.72 -19.17
N LEU A 157 8.14 0.09 -18.41
CA LEU A 157 6.97 -0.59 -18.95
C LEU A 157 5.84 0.38 -19.27
N SER A 158 5.23 0.23 -20.43
CA SER A 158 3.98 0.90 -20.75
C SER A 158 2.82 0.37 -19.87
N GLN A 159 1.69 1.06 -19.88
CA GLN A 159 0.47 0.55 -19.24
C GLN A 159 0.11 -0.86 -19.75
N GLN A 160 0.18 -1.06 -21.06
CA GLN A 160 -0.17 -2.33 -21.70
C GLN A 160 0.78 -3.45 -21.26
N ASP A 161 2.10 -3.20 -21.25
CA ASP A 161 3.09 -4.20 -20.81
C ASP A 161 2.85 -4.65 -19.37
N LYS A 162 2.50 -3.71 -18.48
CA LYS A 162 2.18 -4.01 -17.07
C LYS A 162 0.93 -4.88 -16.95
N LEU A 163 -0.13 -4.57 -17.69
CA LEU A 163 -1.35 -5.37 -17.70
C LEU A 163 -1.10 -6.79 -18.22
N GLU A 164 -0.29 -6.93 -19.26
CA GLU A 164 0.09 -8.23 -19.81
C GLU A 164 0.92 -9.04 -18.80
N LYS A 165 1.90 -8.40 -18.13
CA LYS A 165 2.67 -9.07 -17.07
C LYS A 165 1.79 -9.55 -15.92
N ILE A 166 0.86 -8.72 -15.44
CA ILE A 166 -0.08 -9.12 -14.38
C ILE A 166 -0.94 -10.30 -14.83
N ALA A 167 -1.42 -10.28 -16.08
CA ALA A 167 -2.19 -11.38 -16.65
C ALA A 167 -1.38 -12.68 -16.75
N GLN A 168 -0.08 -12.59 -17.07
CA GLN A 168 0.83 -13.75 -17.11
C GLN A 168 1.11 -14.33 -15.73
N LEU A 169 1.29 -13.47 -14.70
CA LEU A 169 1.55 -13.89 -13.34
C LEU A 169 0.32 -14.53 -12.67
N GLN A 170 -0.88 -14.14 -13.05
CA GLN A 170 -2.18 -14.67 -12.63
C GLN A 170 -2.47 -14.59 -11.13
N SER A 171 -1.52 -14.94 -10.27
CA SER A 171 -1.73 -15.05 -8.82
C SER A 171 -0.41 -14.95 -8.04
N ILE A 172 -0.51 -14.90 -6.71
CA ILE A 172 0.64 -15.03 -5.79
C ILE A 172 1.46 -16.29 -6.14
N ALA A 173 0.78 -17.43 -6.38
CA ALA A 173 1.43 -18.67 -6.74
C ALA A 173 2.18 -18.55 -8.08
N GLY A 174 1.64 -17.84 -9.06
CA GLY A 174 2.32 -17.57 -10.33
C GLY A 174 3.62 -16.78 -10.14
N ILE A 175 3.61 -15.75 -9.28
CA ILE A 175 4.84 -15.02 -8.94
C ILE A 175 5.83 -15.93 -8.20
N THR A 176 5.36 -16.80 -7.31
CA THR A 176 6.21 -17.79 -6.63
C THR A 176 6.85 -18.77 -7.61
N HIS A 177 6.10 -19.30 -8.55
CA HIS A 177 6.62 -20.20 -9.60
C HIS A 177 7.65 -19.50 -10.50
N ALA A 178 7.46 -18.23 -10.77
CA ALA A 178 8.41 -17.41 -11.52
C ALA A 178 9.63 -16.95 -10.69
N GLN A 179 9.71 -17.35 -9.40
CA GLN A 179 10.74 -16.87 -8.45
C GLN A 179 10.83 -15.35 -8.38
N GLY A 180 9.68 -14.67 -8.53
CA GLY A 180 9.61 -13.22 -8.64
C GLY A 180 9.49 -12.50 -7.30
N TRP A 181 9.44 -13.19 -6.16
CA TRP A 181 9.38 -12.58 -4.84
C TRP A 181 10.76 -12.25 -4.30
N ILE A 182 10.89 -11.07 -3.72
CA ILE A 182 12.02 -10.64 -2.90
C ILE A 182 11.53 -10.65 -1.46
N ALA A 183 12.17 -11.45 -0.59
CA ALA A 183 11.92 -11.39 0.84
C ALA A 183 12.59 -10.14 1.41
N ILE A 184 11.82 -9.34 2.15
CA ILE A 184 12.29 -8.11 2.78
C ILE A 184 12.19 -8.26 4.30
N THR A 185 13.26 -7.88 4.99
CA THR A 185 13.25 -7.61 6.42
C THR A 185 13.28 -6.08 6.59
N PRO A 186 12.24 -5.46 7.19
CA PRO A 186 12.25 -4.03 7.44
C PRO A 186 13.47 -3.61 8.28
N ASP A 187 14.01 -2.44 8.01
CA ASP A 187 15.08 -1.89 8.83
C ASP A 187 14.57 -1.33 10.18
N GLN A 188 15.47 -0.76 10.97
CA GLN A 188 15.14 -0.17 12.29
C GLN A 188 14.15 1.01 12.22
N TYR A 189 13.94 1.58 11.03
CA TYR A 189 13.00 2.68 10.78
C TYR A 189 11.66 2.19 10.21
N GLY A 190 11.51 0.88 9.99
CA GLY A 190 10.34 0.29 9.34
C GLY A 190 10.33 0.49 7.82
N ASP A 191 11.47 0.81 7.22
CA ASP A 191 11.57 0.96 5.77
C ASP A 191 11.63 -0.42 5.09
N TRP A 192 10.85 -0.59 4.02
CA TRP A 192 10.79 -1.83 3.25
C TRP A 192 11.74 -1.79 2.07
N ILE A 193 11.59 -0.78 1.23
CA ILE A 193 12.44 -0.48 0.08
C ILE A 193 13.13 0.86 0.33
N ASN A 194 14.28 1.12 -0.31
CA ASN A 194 15.07 2.34 -0.09
C ASN A 194 15.38 2.56 1.42
N GLN A 195 15.84 1.49 2.08
CA GLN A 195 16.20 1.51 3.50
C GLN A 195 17.29 2.56 3.80
N ARG A 196 17.13 3.25 4.95
CA ARG A 196 18.03 4.31 5.43
C ARG A 196 19.22 3.77 6.20
#